data_6fb277e50db28485937a5cc94f6eeda5
#
_entry.id   6fb277e50db28485937a5cc94f6eeda5
#
_cell.length_a   1.000
_cell.length_b   1.000
_cell.length_c   1.000
_cell.angle_alpha   90.00
_cell.angle_beta   90.00
_cell.angle_gamma   90.00
#
_symmetry.space_group_name_H-M   'P 1'
#
loop_
_entity.id
_entity.type
_entity.pdbx_description
1 polymer ?
#
loop_
_entity_poly.entity_id
_entity_poly.type
_entity_poly.pdbx_seq_one_letter_code
_entity_poly.pdbx_strand_id
1 'polypeptide(L)'
;GILIPAEVTSPKSLENKDLGTITGNFVKPFPIGSNVKLLIQPEDLHHDDGSNLKFEVIDRKFRGTNFIYTLKTPTNTLIPVFVHSHHIHQHEVDEKFGIKRPIHIDHIVCF
;
A
#
# COMPACT_ATOMS: atom_id res chain seq x y z
N GLY A 1 -1.99 10.91 0.98
CA GLY A 1 -1.42 9.84 0.17
C GLY A 1 0.00 10.13 -0.28
N ILE A 2 0.60 9.14 -0.87
CA ILE A 2 1.96 9.23 -1.39
C ILE A 2 2.02 8.75 -2.82
N LEU A 3 3.07 9.15 -3.54
CA LEU A 3 3.36 8.66 -4.88
C LEU A 3 4.52 7.66 -4.81
N ILE A 4 4.33 6.49 -5.44
CA ILE A 4 5.37 5.47 -5.51
C ILE A 4 5.64 5.11 -6.98
N PRO A 5 6.88 4.72 -7.31
CA PRO A 5 7.19 4.33 -8.69
C PRO A 5 6.56 3.00 -9.02
N ALA A 6 6.08 2.87 -10.26
CA ALA A 6 5.49 1.63 -10.74
C ALA A 6 5.63 1.52 -12.26
N GLU A 7 5.53 0.30 -12.76
CA GLU A 7 5.52 0.02 -14.19
C GLU A 7 4.17 -0.58 -14.58
N VAL A 8 3.56 -0.07 -15.63
CA VAL A 8 2.30 -0.62 -16.16
C VAL A 8 2.59 -1.94 -16.86
N THR A 9 1.96 -3.02 -16.38
CA THR A 9 2.21 -4.37 -16.89
C THR A 9 1.07 -4.93 -17.74
N SER A 10 -0.13 -4.37 -17.59
CA SER A 10 -1.29 -4.74 -18.39
C SER A 10 -2.31 -3.60 -18.34
N PRO A 11 -3.43 -3.68 -19.11
CA PRO A 11 -4.48 -2.66 -19.02
C PRO A 11 -5.11 -2.50 -17.64
N LYS A 12 -4.91 -3.48 -16.73
CA LYS A 12 -5.50 -3.49 -15.40
C LYS A 12 -4.51 -3.82 -14.29
N SER A 13 -3.22 -3.70 -14.57
CA SER A 13 -2.20 -4.01 -13.56
C SER A 13 -0.96 -3.17 -13.71
N LEU A 14 -0.27 -3.02 -12.59
CA LEU A 14 1.05 -2.41 -12.55
C LEU A 14 1.87 -3.12 -11.48
N GLU A 15 3.16 -2.86 -11.44
CA GLU A 15 4.06 -3.50 -10.51
C GLU A 15 4.95 -2.46 -9.84
N ASN A 16 5.03 -2.57 -8.50
CA ASN A 16 5.93 -1.80 -7.67
C ASN A 16 6.95 -2.74 -7.06
N LYS A 17 8.19 -2.29 -6.94
CA LYS A 17 9.29 -3.12 -6.45
C LYS A 17 9.03 -3.69 -5.05
N ASP A 18 8.41 -2.92 -4.15
CA ASP A 18 8.17 -3.34 -2.78
C ASP A 18 6.84 -4.09 -2.62
N LEU A 19 5.79 -3.64 -3.31
CA LEU A 19 4.44 -4.16 -3.16
C LEU A 19 4.13 -5.32 -4.11
N GLY A 20 4.90 -5.46 -5.19
CA GLY A 20 4.61 -6.45 -6.21
C GLY A 20 3.49 -6.01 -7.14
N THR A 21 2.70 -6.98 -7.60
CA THR A 21 1.62 -6.72 -8.56
C THR A 21 0.43 -6.07 -7.88
N ILE A 22 -0.06 -5.00 -8.50
CA ILE A 22 -1.26 -4.28 -8.07
C ILE A 22 -2.24 -4.30 -9.24
N THR A 23 -3.48 -4.75 -8.99
CA THR A 23 -4.53 -4.78 -10.00
C THR A 23 -5.58 -3.72 -9.72
N GLY A 24 -6.33 -3.34 -10.74
CA GLY A 24 -7.41 -2.39 -10.59
C GLY A 24 -7.78 -1.73 -11.91
N ASN A 25 -8.58 -0.67 -11.82
CA ASN A 25 -9.03 0.08 -12.97
C ASN A 25 -8.30 1.41 -13.04
N PHE A 26 -7.56 1.64 -14.12
CA PHE A 26 -6.89 2.92 -14.34
C PHE A 26 -7.92 4.00 -14.62
N VAL A 27 -7.86 5.10 -13.88
CA VAL A 27 -8.68 6.28 -14.13
C VAL A 27 -8.33 6.89 -15.49
N LYS A 28 -7.04 6.88 -15.81
CA LYS A 28 -6.53 7.32 -17.11
C LYS A 28 -5.60 6.22 -17.64
N PRO A 29 -5.81 5.73 -18.86
CA PRO A 29 -4.98 4.65 -19.40
C PRO A 29 -3.56 5.09 -19.68
N PHE A 30 -2.62 4.16 -19.50
CA PHE A 30 -1.21 4.34 -19.83
C PHE A 30 -0.75 3.16 -20.67
N PRO A 31 0.20 3.37 -21.60
CA PRO A 31 0.74 2.26 -22.39
C PRO A 31 1.44 1.23 -21.49
N ILE A 32 1.34 -0.04 -21.87
CA ILE A 32 2.06 -1.12 -21.19
C ILE A 32 3.56 -0.84 -21.28
N GLY A 33 4.28 -1.01 -20.17
CA GLY A 33 5.70 -0.70 -20.07
C GLY A 33 6.00 0.72 -19.62
N SER A 34 4.97 1.56 -19.46
CA SER A 34 5.16 2.93 -18.96
C SER A 34 5.65 2.92 -17.51
N ASN A 35 6.59 3.82 -17.22
CA ASN A 35 6.99 4.11 -15.84
C ASN A 35 6.13 5.26 -15.33
N VAL A 36 5.41 5.02 -14.25
CA VAL A 36 4.46 5.98 -13.70
C VAL A 36 4.68 6.18 -12.21
N LYS A 37 4.03 7.19 -11.65
CA LYS A 37 3.93 7.38 -10.21
C LYS A 37 2.51 7.02 -9.78
N LEU A 38 2.39 5.97 -8.97
CA LEU A 38 1.10 5.50 -8.46
C LEU A 38 0.77 6.23 -7.15
N LEU A 39 -0.43 6.79 -7.08
CA LEU A 39 -0.94 7.38 -5.84
C LEU A 39 -1.46 6.27 -4.93
N ILE A 40 -0.89 6.17 -3.72
CA ILE A 40 -1.35 5.26 -2.66
C ILE A 40 -1.98 6.09 -1.56
N GLN A 41 -3.21 5.76 -1.22
CA GLN A 41 -3.92 6.36 -0.09
C GLN A 41 -3.87 5.41 1.11
N PRO A 42 -4.02 5.92 2.35
CA PRO A 42 -3.96 5.07 3.55
C PRO A 42 -4.97 3.92 3.55
N GLU A 43 -6.12 4.07 2.89
CA GLU A 43 -7.17 3.07 2.81
C GLU A 43 -6.97 2.04 1.69
N ASP A 44 -5.97 2.21 0.84
CA ASP A 44 -5.77 1.33 -0.32
C ASP A 44 -5.17 -0.03 0.06
N LEU A 45 -4.39 -0.08 1.12
CA LEU A 45 -3.74 -1.30 1.58
C LEU A 45 -4.43 -1.81 2.83
N HIS A 46 -4.56 -3.14 2.92
CA HIS A 46 -5.26 -3.78 4.03
C HIS A 46 -4.33 -4.63 4.87
N HIS A 47 -4.56 -4.63 6.17
CA HIS A 47 -3.79 -5.40 7.13
C HIS A 47 -4.12 -6.90 7.04
N ASP A 48 -3.09 -7.74 7.04
CA ASP A 48 -3.22 -9.19 7.10
C ASP A 48 -1.99 -9.80 7.78
N ASP A 49 -2.16 -10.22 9.03
CA ASP A 49 -1.06 -10.83 9.81
C ASP A 49 -0.52 -12.11 9.19
N GLY A 50 -1.34 -12.81 8.41
CA GLY A 50 -0.93 -14.04 7.73
C GLY A 50 -0.18 -13.81 6.43
N SER A 51 -0.05 -12.57 5.97
CA SER A 51 0.62 -12.28 4.71
C SER A 51 2.13 -12.42 4.81
N ASN A 52 2.75 -12.87 3.72
CA ASN A 52 4.21 -12.89 3.59
C ASN A 52 4.78 -11.52 3.25
N LEU A 53 3.93 -10.60 2.79
CA LEU A 53 4.35 -9.24 2.50
C LEU A 53 4.28 -8.43 3.78
N LYS A 54 5.43 -8.20 4.42
CA LYS A 54 5.50 -7.50 5.71
C LYS A 54 6.50 -6.37 5.66
N PHE A 55 6.13 -5.25 6.29
CA PHE A 55 6.98 -4.07 6.40
C PHE A 55 7.12 -3.64 7.86
N GLU A 56 8.17 -2.88 8.14
CA GLU A 56 8.45 -2.39 9.48
C GLU A 56 7.54 -1.21 9.83
N VAL A 57 6.94 -1.25 11.02
CA VAL A 57 6.19 -0.11 11.57
C VAL A 57 7.16 0.91 12.14
N ILE A 58 7.15 2.14 11.61
CA ILE A 58 8.01 3.21 12.13
C ILE A 58 7.23 4.29 12.87
N ASP A 59 5.91 4.35 12.68
CA ASP A 59 5.05 5.30 13.38
C ASP A 59 3.63 4.77 13.44
N ARG A 60 2.91 5.15 14.48
CA ARG A 60 1.51 4.80 14.67
C ARG A 60 0.81 5.99 15.32
N LYS A 61 -0.24 6.49 14.66
CA LYS A 61 -1.04 7.61 15.17
C LYS A 61 -2.48 7.20 15.35
N PHE A 62 -3.02 7.47 16.52
CA PHE A 62 -4.44 7.25 16.80
C PHE A 62 -5.26 8.45 16.32
N ARG A 63 -6.31 8.17 15.58
CA ARG A 63 -7.22 9.20 15.03
C ARG A 63 -8.67 8.89 15.42
N GLY A 64 -8.95 8.87 16.72
CA GLY A 64 -10.29 8.59 17.22
C GLY A 64 -10.72 7.14 17.03
N THR A 65 -11.34 6.82 15.89
CA THR A 65 -11.81 5.47 15.61
C THR A 65 -10.80 4.65 14.81
N ASN A 66 -9.64 5.23 14.46
CA ASN A 66 -8.69 4.58 13.56
C ASN A 66 -7.25 4.85 13.97
N PHE A 67 -6.38 3.95 13.54
CA PHE A 67 -4.94 4.16 13.55
C PHE A 67 -4.44 4.39 12.14
N ILE A 68 -3.45 5.27 12.01
CA ILE A 68 -2.68 5.38 10.77
C ILE A 68 -1.27 4.90 11.09
N TYR A 69 -0.88 3.80 10.45
CA TYR A 69 0.47 3.25 10.55
C TYR A 69 1.31 3.82 9.43
N THR A 70 2.55 4.17 9.73
CA THR A 70 3.55 4.48 8.72
C THR A 70 4.50 3.30 8.64
N LEU A 71 4.56 2.66 7.47
CA LEU A 71 5.39 1.48 7.23
C LEU A 71 6.58 1.88 6.38
N LYS A 72 7.73 1.27 6.68
CA LYS A 72 8.95 1.48 5.90
C LYS A 72 9.23 0.24 5.07
N THR A 73 9.38 0.43 3.78
CA THR A 73 9.68 -0.65 2.82
C THR A 73 11.19 -0.88 2.68
N PRO A 74 11.60 -1.98 2.02
CA PRO A 74 13.03 -2.22 1.74
C PRO A 74 13.70 -1.10 0.93
N THR A 75 12.96 -0.36 0.12
CA THR A 75 13.52 0.79 -0.62
C THR A 75 13.45 2.10 0.18
N ASN A 76 13.15 2.01 1.49
CA ASN A 76 12.99 3.16 2.39
C ASN A 76 11.81 4.07 2.04
N THR A 77 10.83 3.55 1.32
CA THR A 77 9.58 4.27 1.05
C THR A 77 8.68 4.18 2.28
N LEU A 78 8.08 5.31 2.66
CA LEU A 78 7.16 5.38 3.79
C LEU A 78 5.73 5.30 3.27
N ILE A 79 4.99 4.26 3.70
CA ILE A 79 3.64 4.00 3.21
C ILE A 79 2.65 4.13 4.37
N PRO A 80 1.60 4.97 4.23
CA PRO A 80 0.56 5.08 5.25
C PRO A 80 -0.47 3.97 5.07
N VAL A 81 -0.91 3.35 6.17
CA VAL A 81 -1.96 2.33 6.17
C VAL A 81 -2.95 2.59 7.28
N PHE A 82 -4.22 2.56 6.94
CA PHE A 82 -5.34 2.84 7.81
C PHE A 82 -5.87 1.54 8.43
N VAL A 83 -6.05 1.54 9.76
CA VAL A 83 -6.59 0.38 10.47
C VAL A 83 -7.64 0.85 11.48
N HIS A 84 -8.80 0.19 11.51
CA HIS A 84 -9.84 0.51 12.48
C HIS A 84 -9.39 0.16 13.91
N SER A 85 -9.71 1.04 14.86
CA SER A 85 -9.26 0.88 16.23
C SER A 85 -9.87 -0.33 16.94
N HIS A 86 -10.97 -0.88 16.43
CA HIS A 86 -11.57 -2.09 16.99
C HIS A 86 -10.85 -3.37 16.56
N HIS A 87 -9.82 -3.26 15.76
CA HIS A 87 -8.98 -4.40 15.38
C HIS A 87 -8.31 -4.98 16.62
N ILE A 88 -8.34 -6.30 16.77
CA ILE A 88 -7.86 -6.97 17.99
C ILE A 88 -6.35 -6.80 18.17
N HIS A 89 -5.60 -6.80 17.08
CA HIS A 89 -4.14 -6.71 17.10
C HIS A 89 -3.68 -5.31 16.77
N GLN A 90 -2.96 -4.70 17.71
CA GLN A 90 -2.27 -3.44 17.49
C GLN A 90 -0.78 -3.73 17.31
N HIS A 91 -0.17 -3.10 16.33
CA HIS A 91 1.26 -3.25 16.05
C HIS A 91 2.02 -2.09 16.67
N GLU A 92 3.06 -2.42 17.42
CA GLU A 92 3.95 -1.43 17.99
C GLU A 92 4.99 -0.99 16.98
N VAL A 93 5.62 0.16 17.24
CA VAL A 93 6.78 0.61 16.46
C VAL A 93 7.86 -0.47 16.52
N ASP A 94 8.55 -0.70 15.40
CA ASP A 94 9.56 -1.73 15.16
C ASP A 94 9.01 -3.14 14.95
N GLU A 95 7.70 -3.34 15.03
CA GLU A 95 7.10 -4.62 14.64
C GLU A 95 6.90 -4.71 13.14
N LYS A 96 6.62 -5.93 12.67
CA LYS A 96 6.28 -6.17 11.27
C LYS A 96 4.78 -6.12 11.08
N PHE A 97 4.37 -5.48 10.00
CA PHE A 97 2.97 -5.30 9.64
C PHE A 97 2.70 -5.95 8.29
N GLY A 98 1.81 -6.94 8.25
CA GLY A 98 1.48 -7.67 7.03
C GLY A 98 0.46 -6.93 6.17
N ILE A 99 0.71 -6.92 4.88
CA ILE A 99 -0.19 -6.36 3.87
C ILE A 99 -0.90 -7.47 3.13
N LYS A 100 -2.22 -7.40 3.08
CA LYS A 100 -3.05 -8.40 2.41
C LYS A 100 -2.73 -8.47 0.92
N ARG A 101 -2.62 -9.68 0.40
CA ARG A 101 -2.39 -9.96 -1.02
C ARG A 101 -3.50 -10.87 -1.54
N PRO A 102 -3.88 -10.75 -2.81
CA PRO A 102 -3.40 -9.80 -3.80
C PRO A 102 -3.84 -8.36 -3.49
N ILE A 103 -3.05 -7.38 -3.94
CA ILE A 103 -3.38 -5.97 -3.76
C ILE A 103 -4.27 -5.54 -4.92
N HIS A 104 -5.42 -4.97 -4.58
CA HIS A 104 -6.37 -4.45 -5.58
C HIS A 104 -6.78 -3.03 -5.19
N ILE A 105 -6.68 -2.12 -6.16
CA ILE A 105 -7.10 -0.73 -5.99
C ILE A 105 -8.15 -0.44 -7.05
N ASP A 106 -9.39 -0.15 -6.61
CA ASP A 106 -10.53 0.04 -7.53
C ASP A 106 -10.28 1.16 -8.55
N HIS A 107 -9.69 2.26 -8.11
CA HIS A 107 -9.39 3.41 -8.96
C HIS A 107 -7.92 3.73 -8.90
N ILE A 108 -7.17 3.25 -9.89
CA ILE A 108 -5.74 3.49 -9.98
C ILE A 108 -5.49 4.87 -10.57
N VAL A 109 -4.86 5.74 -9.78
CA VAL A 109 -4.48 7.09 -10.18
C VAL A 109 -2.97 7.16 -10.33
N CYS A 110 -2.52 7.49 -11.52
CA CYS A 110 -1.09 7.59 -11.85
C CYS A 110 -0.75 8.93 -12.50
N PHE A 111 0.51 9.27 -12.36
CA PHE A 111 1.07 10.49 -12.94
C PHE A 111 2.36 10.21 -13.70
#